data_35cd2250f3a88300feb30c52b365ef77
#
_entry.id   35cd2250f3a88300feb30c52b365ef77
#
_cell.length_a   1.000
_cell.length_b   1.000
_cell.length_c   1.000
_cell.angle_alpha   90.00
_cell.angle_beta   90.00
_cell.angle_gamma   90.00
#
_symmetry.space_group_name_H-M   'P 1'
#
loop_
_entity.id
_entity.type
_entity.pdbx_description
1 polymer ?
#
loop_
_entity_poly.entity_id
_entity_poly.type
_entity_poly.pdbx_seq_one_letter_code
_entity_poly.pdbx_strand_id
1 'polypeptide(L)'
;MKIKTSYFYQIRNFKPYQIPLSTAISDPAWYHSKTGDYYIDKNGVINGLRIGMLQPQRSLGYLCGGKNCMQKPESCEFLRAYYGQLYLLDFKKLMCLLEQTADAMQNFLKFGEEPEIILIVHEAPTNPCSERKVIQQYFKEKGIACTEFRKG
;
A
#
# COMPACT_ATOMS: atom_id res chain seq x y z
N MET A 1 -14.28 4.42 -6.26
CA MET A 1 -12.92 3.98 -5.92
C MET A 1 -12.98 2.93 -4.83
N LYS A 2 -12.30 1.81 -5.03
CA LYS A 2 -12.11 0.79 -4.01
C LYS A 2 -10.69 0.87 -3.47
N ILE A 3 -10.49 0.44 -2.22
CA ILE A 3 -9.18 0.41 -1.57
C ILE A 3 -8.91 -1.01 -1.10
N LYS A 4 -7.76 -1.54 -1.47
CA LYS A 4 -7.31 -2.87 -1.08
C LYS A 4 -5.86 -2.84 -0.64
N THR A 5 -5.41 -3.91 -0.01
CA THR A 5 -3.99 -4.12 0.30
C THR A 5 -3.46 -5.30 -0.49
N SER A 6 -2.18 -5.29 -0.79
CA SER A 6 -1.49 -6.42 -1.39
C SER A 6 0.01 -6.29 -1.16
N TYR A 7 0.81 -7.07 -1.88
CA TYR A 7 2.27 -7.01 -1.77
C TYR A 7 2.89 -7.06 -3.15
N PHE A 8 4.17 -6.69 -3.24
CA PHE A 8 4.82 -6.45 -4.53
C PHE A 8 4.72 -7.62 -5.51
N TYR A 9 4.84 -8.85 -5.01
CA TYR A 9 4.76 -10.04 -5.86
C TYR A 9 3.45 -10.11 -6.65
N GLN A 10 2.33 -9.65 -6.08
CA GLN A 10 1.01 -9.76 -6.70
C GLN A 10 0.77 -8.74 -7.81
N ILE A 11 1.61 -7.73 -7.96
CA ILE A 11 1.43 -6.73 -9.03
C ILE A 11 1.36 -7.38 -10.41
N ARG A 12 2.06 -8.50 -10.60
CA ARG A 12 2.01 -9.29 -11.85
C ARG A 12 0.61 -9.79 -12.21
N ASN A 13 -0.28 -9.81 -11.24
CA ASN A 13 -1.67 -10.28 -11.41
C ASN A 13 -2.66 -9.13 -11.49
N PHE A 14 -2.21 -7.88 -11.48
CA PHE A 14 -3.09 -6.72 -11.53
C PHE A 14 -3.51 -6.42 -12.97
N LYS A 15 -4.60 -5.68 -13.07
CA LYS A 15 -5.14 -5.14 -14.32
C LYS A 15 -4.95 -3.62 -14.34
N PRO A 16 -5.08 -2.96 -15.50
CA PRO A 16 -4.81 -1.52 -15.60
C PRO A 16 -5.57 -0.65 -14.59
N TYR A 17 -6.80 -1.01 -14.22
CA TYR A 17 -7.59 -0.23 -13.28
C TYR A 17 -7.18 -0.47 -11.82
N GLN A 18 -6.26 -1.38 -11.57
CA GLN A 18 -5.72 -1.69 -10.24
C GLN A 18 -4.39 -0.97 -10.10
N ILE A 19 -4.39 0.05 -9.26
CA ILE A 19 -3.30 1.03 -9.16
C ILE A 19 -2.50 0.76 -7.89
N PRO A 20 -1.28 0.19 -8.01
CA PRO A 20 -0.43 -0.03 -6.83
C PRO A 20 0.14 1.29 -6.32
N LEU A 21 0.03 1.50 -5.02
CA LEU A 21 0.71 2.59 -4.32
C LEU A 21 1.55 1.97 -3.20
N SER A 22 2.86 2.12 -3.30
CA SER A 22 3.74 1.59 -2.25
C SER A 22 3.60 2.37 -0.96
N THR A 23 3.45 1.65 0.14
CA THR A 23 3.50 2.19 1.50
C THR A 23 4.79 1.78 2.21
N ALA A 24 5.67 1.05 1.53
CA ALA A 24 6.90 0.52 2.12
C ALA A 24 7.94 1.61 2.35
N ILE A 25 8.84 1.39 3.31
CA ILE A 25 9.96 2.31 3.56
C ILE A 25 10.89 2.29 2.35
N SER A 26 11.10 1.12 1.74
CA SER A 26 11.90 0.99 0.52
C SER A 26 11.20 0.04 -0.44
N ASP A 27 11.34 0.30 -1.75
CA ASP A 27 10.73 -0.51 -2.78
C ASP A 27 11.75 -1.45 -3.42
N PRO A 28 11.30 -2.59 -3.99
CA PRO A 28 12.15 -3.37 -4.87
C PRO A 28 12.59 -2.53 -6.07
N ALA A 29 13.83 -2.74 -6.53
CA ALA A 29 14.37 -1.95 -7.64
C ALA A 29 13.49 -2.02 -8.89
N TRP A 30 12.90 -3.20 -9.17
CA TRP A 30 12.07 -3.41 -10.36
C TRP A 30 10.74 -2.65 -10.33
N TYR A 31 10.34 -2.13 -9.17
CA TYR A 31 9.09 -1.38 -9.04
C TYR A 31 9.20 0.01 -9.67
N HIS A 32 10.40 0.49 -9.92
CA HIS A 32 10.65 1.80 -10.54
C HIS A 32 11.33 1.63 -11.89
N SER A 33 11.22 2.65 -12.75
CA SER A 33 11.99 2.71 -13.99
C SER A 33 13.48 2.89 -13.68
N LYS A 34 14.35 2.75 -14.71
CA LYS A 34 15.79 2.95 -14.54
C LYS A 34 16.14 4.37 -14.09
N THR A 35 15.27 5.34 -14.37
CA THR A 35 15.45 6.74 -13.95
C THR A 35 14.82 7.02 -12.58
N GLY A 36 14.23 6.01 -11.94
CA GLY A 36 13.56 6.16 -10.64
C GLY A 36 12.11 6.58 -10.71
N ASP A 37 11.58 6.80 -11.91
CA ASP A 37 10.20 7.23 -12.12
C ASP A 37 9.25 6.03 -12.25
N TYR A 38 7.99 6.32 -12.60
CA TYR A 38 7.00 5.30 -12.87
C TYR A 38 7.23 4.68 -14.26
N TYR A 39 6.65 3.51 -14.50
CA TYR A 39 6.55 2.90 -15.81
C TYR A 39 5.29 2.05 -15.90
N ILE A 40 4.82 1.79 -17.11
CA ILE A 40 3.68 0.93 -17.35
C ILE A 40 4.21 -0.43 -17.81
N ASP A 41 3.82 -1.50 -17.09
CA ASP A 41 4.33 -2.84 -17.38
C ASP A 41 3.58 -3.47 -18.57
N LYS A 42 3.95 -4.72 -18.89
CA LYS A 42 3.37 -5.45 -20.03
C LYS A 42 1.88 -5.71 -19.88
N ASN A 43 1.34 -5.65 -18.67
CA ASN A 43 -0.08 -5.85 -18.39
C ASN A 43 -0.85 -4.53 -18.37
N GLY A 44 -0.19 -3.40 -18.66
CA GLY A 44 -0.81 -2.09 -18.63
C GLY A 44 -0.94 -1.49 -17.24
N VAL A 45 -0.28 -2.07 -16.26
CA VAL A 45 -0.32 -1.63 -14.86
C VAL A 45 0.79 -0.61 -14.60
N ILE A 46 0.43 0.51 -13.95
CA ILE A 46 1.44 1.51 -13.59
C ILE A 46 2.21 1.03 -12.37
N ASN A 47 3.53 1.08 -12.44
CA ASN A 47 4.44 0.74 -11.34
C ASN A 47 5.23 2.00 -10.96
N GLY A 48 5.66 2.08 -9.71
CA GLY A 48 6.53 3.17 -9.25
C GLY A 48 5.86 4.23 -8.40
N LEU A 49 4.53 4.18 -8.26
CA LEU A 49 3.81 5.16 -7.46
C LEU A 49 3.91 4.81 -5.97
N ARG A 50 3.97 5.84 -5.14
CA ARG A 50 4.08 5.72 -3.70
C ARG A 50 3.09 6.65 -3.02
N ILE A 51 2.69 6.30 -1.80
CA ILE A 51 1.88 7.19 -0.96
C ILE A 51 2.61 7.44 0.35
N GLY A 52 3.29 8.57 0.43
CA GLY A 52 4.11 8.91 1.59
C GLY A 52 3.34 9.03 2.89
N MET A 53 2.08 9.46 2.83
CA MET A 53 1.25 9.58 4.04
C MET A 53 1.07 8.26 4.78
N LEU A 54 1.09 7.13 4.06
CA LEU A 54 0.92 5.80 4.64
C LEU A 54 2.24 5.06 4.83
N GLN A 55 3.37 5.67 4.48
CA GLN A 55 4.67 5.05 4.69
C GLN A 55 5.04 5.14 6.17
N PRO A 56 5.45 4.01 6.82
CA PRO A 56 5.98 4.10 8.17
C PRO A 56 7.19 5.04 8.20
N GLN A 57 7.28 5.88 9.22
CA GLN A 57 8.45 6.75 9.38
C GLN A 57 9.71 5.89 9.47
N ARG A 58 10.78 6.31 8.82
CA ARG A 58 12.04 5.55 8.79
C ARG A 58 12.57 5.27 10.19
N SER A 59 12.38 6.22 11.11
CA SER A 59 12.79 6.07 12.50
C SER A 59 12.12 4.89 13.20
N LEU A 60 10.99 4.39 12.69
CA LEU A 60 10.30 3.24 13.27
C LEU A 60 10.90 1.91 12.81
N GLY A 61 11.68 1.91 11.73
CA GLY A 61 12.20 0.68 11.14
C GLY A 61 13.06 -0.14 12.09
N TYR A 62 13.82 0.51 12.98
CA TYR A 62 14.66 -0.22 13.92
C TYR A 62 13.88 -0.90 15.04
N LEU A 63 12.61 -0.58 15.22
CA LEU A 63 11.73 -1.28 16.17
C LEU A 63 11.32 -2.67 15.67
N CYS A 64 11.50 -2.91 14.37
CA CYS A 64 11.18 -4.20 13.78
C CYS A 64 12.31 -5.20 14.03
N GLY A 65 11.97 -6.39 14.55
CA GLY A 65 12.93 -7.46 14.79
C GLY A 65 13.42 -8.18 13.53
N GLY A 66 12.92 -7.80 12.36
CA GLY A 66 13.33 -8.39 11.09
C GLY A 66 12.85 -9.83 10.93
N LYS A 67 13.56 -10.59 10.10
CA LYS A 67 13.18 -11.97 9.76
C LYS A 67 13.19 -12.90 10.97
N ASN A 68 13.99 -12.59 11.98
CA ASN A 68 14.13 -13.42 13.18
C ASN A 68 13.27 -12.94 14.35
N CYS A 69 12.33 -12.03 14.09
CA CYS A 69 11.47 -11.49 15.14
C CYS A 69 10.53 -12.57 15.66
N MET A 70 10.56 -12.77 16.99
CA MET A 70 9.72 -13.74 17.69
C MET A 70 8.52 -13.07 18.39
N GLN A 71 8.33 -11.77 18.20
CA GLN A 71 7.21 -11.05 18.81
C GLN A 71 5.90 -11.42 18.13
N LYS A 72 4.85 -11.50 18.93
CA LYS A 72 3.50 -11.65 18.41
C LYS A 72 3.05 -10.30 17.80
N PRO A 73 2.22 -10.33 16.73
CA PRO A 73 1.77 -9.09 16.11
C PRO A 73 1.15 -8.09 17.07
N GLU A 74 0.36 -8.56 18.03
CA GLU A 74 -0.33 -7.70 18.99
C GLU A 74 0.61 -7.02 20.00
N SER A 75 1.83 -7.52 20.15
CA SER A 75 2.85 -6.94 21.03
C SER A 75 3.99 -6.27 20.25
N CYS A 76 3.89 -6.20 18.93
CA CYS A 76 4.93 -5.63 18.08
C CYS A 76 5.00 -4.11 18.25
N GLU A 77 6.13 -3.61 18.73
CA GLU A 77 6.33 -2.18 18.93
C GLU A 77 6.29 -1.41 17.61
N PHE A 78 6.83 -1.99 16.55
CA PHE A 78 6.81 -1.36 15.23
C PHE A 78 5.37 -1.15 14.74
N LEU A 79 4.54 -2.19 14.78
CA LEU A 79 3.16 -2.10 14.32
C LEU A 79 2.35 -1.15 15.19
N ARG A 80 2.59 -1.15 16.50
CA ARG A 80 1.92 -0.24 17.42
C ARG A 80 2.27 1.21 17.13
N ALA A 81 3.56 1.48 16.90
CA ALA A 81 4.03 2.82 16.57
C ALA A 81 3.48 3.29 15.23
N TYR A 82 3.42 2.39 14.25
CA TYR A 82 2.86 2.70 12.96
C TYR A 82 1.36 3.02 13.06
N TYR A 83 0.61 2.25 13.85
CA TYR A 83 -0.79 2.55 14.11
C TYR A 83 -0.95 3.96 14.71
N GLY A 84 -0.11 4.32 15.66
CA GLY A 84 -0.10 5.67 16.23
C GLY A 84 0.18 6.75 15.20
N GLN A 85 1.09 6.48 14.26
CA GLN A 85 1.37 7.38 13.16
C GLN A 85 0.13 7.60 12.28
N LEU A 86 -0.57 6.53 11.91
CA LEU A 86 -1.78 6.62 11.09
C LEU A 86 -2.90 7.33 11.82
N TYR A 87 -3.02 7.12 13.13
CA TYR A 87 -4.06 7.75 13.94
C TYR A 87 -3.97 9.28 13.88
N LEU A 88 -2.76 9.83 13.71
CA LEU A 88 -2.53 11.27 13.65
C LEU A 88 -2.72 11.87 12.25
N LEU A 89 -2.99 11.06 11.24
CA LEU A 89 -3.19 11.57 9.89
C LEU A 89 -4.47 12.37 9.75
N ASP A 90 -4.43 13.38 8.88
CA ASP A 90 -5.63 14.07 8.41
C ASP A 90 -6.33 13.14 7.42
N PHE A 91 -7.38 12.48 7.86
CA PHE A 91 -8.10 11.49 7.06
C PHE A 91 -8.72 12.10 5.80
N LYS A 92 -9.27 13.30 5.90
CA LYS A 92 -9.87 13.98 4.73
C LYS A 92 -8.83 14.25 3.66
N LYS A 93 -7.64 14.68 4.09
CA LYS A 93 -6.52 14.95 3.18
C LYS A 93 -6.05 13.66 2.53
N LEU A 94 -5.95 12.57 3.30
CA LEU A 94 -5.58 11.25 2.77
C LEU A 94 -6.59 10.80 1.71
N MET A 95 -7.89 10.87 2.01
CA MET A 95 -8.92 10.44 1.05
C MET A 95 -8.93 11.30 -0.20
N CYS A 96 -8.74 12.62 -0.05
CA CYS A 96 -8.63 13.51 -1.19
C CYS A 96 -7.46 13.12 -2.10
N LEU A 97 -6.31 12.80 -1.51
CA LEU A 97 -5.14 12.37 -2.27
C LEU A 97 -5.40 11.06 -3.01
N LEU A 98 -6.02 10.08 -2.34
CA LEU A 98 -6.34 8.79 -2.96
C LEU A 98 -7.32 8.96 -4.12
N GLU A 99 -8.36 9.77 -3.93
CA GLU A 99 -9.36 10.02 -4.97
C GLU A 99 -8.74 10.76 -6.16
N GLN A 100 -7.93 11.77 -5.92
CA GLN A 100 -7.23 12.49 -6.99
C GLN A 100 -6.30 11.56 -7.75
N THR A 101 -5.60 10.68 -7.06
CA THR A 101 -4.71 9.70 -7.71
C THR A 101 -5.51 8.73 -8.57
N ALA A 102 -6.62 8.22 -8.05
CA ALA A 102 -7.50 7.31 -8.80
C ALA A 102 -8.02 7.97 -10.08
N ASP A 103 -8.53 9.21 -9.96
CA ASP A 103 -9.06 9.94 -11.12
C ASP A 103 -7.97 10.25 -12.14
N ALA A 104 -6.79 10.69 -11.68
CA ALA A 104 -5.68 10.99 -12.57
C ALA A 104 -5.23 9.74 -13.33
N MET A 105 -5.16 8.59 -12.66
CA MET A 105 -4.74 7.35 -13.30
C MET A 105 -5.80 6.82 -14.26
N GLN A 106 -7.07 6.96 -13.92
CA GLN A 106 -8.16 6.58 -14.84
C GLN A 106 -8.06 7.38 -16.15
N ASN A 107 -7.83 8.67 -16.05
CA ASN A 107 -7.67 9.53 -17.22
C ASN A 107 -6.40 9.22 -18.00
N PHE A 108 -5.30 8.98 -17.30
CA PHE A 108 -3.99 8.73 -17.92
C PHE A 108 -3.96 7.37 -18.63
N LEU A 109 -4.46 6.33 -17.96
CA LEU A 109 -4.43 4.96 -18.48
C LEU A 109 -5.65 4.62 -19.32
N LYS A 110 -6.68 5.47 -19.30
CA LYS A 110 -7.89 5.37 -20.15
C LYS A 110 -8.64 4.06 -19.97
N PHE A 111 -8.86 3.64 -18.73
CA PHE A 111 -9.71 2.48 -18.46
C PHE A 111 -11.12 2.91 -18.03
N GLY A 112 -12.12 2.04 -18.30
CA GLY A 112 -13.52 2.35 -17.98
C GLY A 112 -14.01 1.81 -16.66
N GLU A 113 -13.25 0.89 -16.05
CA GLU A 113 -13.63 0.28 -14.77
C GLU A 113 -13.48 1.24 -13.61
N GLU A 114 -14.16 0.95 -12.49
CA GLU A 114 -13.96 1.71 -11.26
C GLU A 114 -12.52 1.52 -10.77
N PRO A 115 -11.77 2.61 -10.50
CA PRO A 115 -10.40 2.47 -10.02
C PRO A 115 -10.32 1.73 -8.69
N GLU A 116 -9.33 0.85 -8.57
CA GLU A 116 -8.96 0.21 -7.30
C GLU A 116 -7.57 0.67 -6.90
N ILE A 117 -7.49 1.36 -5.77
CA ILE A 117 -6.19 1.69 -5.17
C ILE A 117 -5.74 0.47 -4.37
N ILE A 118 -4.56 -0.03 -4.67
CA ILE A 118 -4.01 -1.17 -3.96
C ILE A 118 -2.76 -0.74 -3.21
N LEU A 119 -2.87 -0.72 -1.89
CA LEU A 119 -1.78 -0.30 -1.00
C LEU A 119 -0.83 -1.48 -0.83
N ILE A 120 0.43 -1.27 -1.19
CA ILE A 120 1.42 -2.35 -1.33
C ILE A 120 2.37 -2.35 -0.14
N VAL A 121 2.53 -3.52 0.47
CA VAL A 121 3.51 -3.80 1.51
C VAL A 121 4.48 -4.89 1.03
N HIS A 122 5.53 -5.17 1.79
CA HIS A 122 6.51 -6.19 1.42
C HIS A 122 6.01 -7.61 1.67
N GLU A 123 5.33 -7.83 2.81
CA GLU A 123 5.05 -9.17 3.30
C GLU A 123 3.81 -9.78 2.65
N ALA A 124 3.86 -11.10 2.40
CA ALA A 124 2.69 -11.86 1.99
C ALA A 124 1.65 -11.93 3.13
N PRO A 125 0.36 -12.15 2.82
CA PRO A 125 -0.70 -12.23 3.84
C PRO A 125 -0.48 -13.32 4.87
N THR A 126 0.33 -14.33 4.56
CA THR A 126 0.67 -15.41 5.50
C THR A 126 1.58 -14.94 6.62
N ASN A 127 2.26 -13.80 6.45
CA ASN A 127 3.08 -13.22 7.51
C ASN A 127 2.19 -12.40 8.44
N PRO A 128 2.07 -12.78 9.73
CA PRO A 128 1.21 -12.04 10.66
C PRO A 128 1.76 -10.68 11.05
N CYS A 129 3.06 -10.45 10.88
CA CYS A 129 3.72 -9.19 11.25
C CYS A 129 3.86 -8.29 10.02
N SER A 130 2.73 -7.73 9.56
CA SER A 130 2.72 -6.88 8.38
C SER A 130 1.93 -5.60 8.64
N GLU A 131 2.39 -4.51 8.07
CA GLU A 131 1.71 -3.21 8.09
C GLU A 131 0.31 -3.29 7.50
N ARG A 132 0.02 -4.28 6.63
CA ARG A 132 -1.29 -4.38 5.99
C ARG A 132 -2.43 -4.44 7.00
N LYS A 133 -2.24 -5.14 8.11
CA LYS A 133 -3.27 -5.26 9.14
C LYS A 133 -3.56 -3.92 9.80
N VAL A 134 -2.52 -3.15 10.03
CA VAL A 134 -2.65 -1.80 10.60
C VAL A 134 -3.40 -0.90 9.63
N ILE A 135 -3.04 -0.95 8.34
CA ILE A 135 -3.71 -0.17 7.30
C ILE A 135 -5.19 -0.57 7.20
N GLN A 136 -5.47 -1.88 7.14
CA GLN A 136 -6.85 -2.38 7.04
C GLN A 136 -7.68 -1.94 8.24
N GLN A 137 -7.13 -2.03 9.44
CA GLN A 137 -7.82 -1.60 10.65
C GLN A 137 -8.06 -0.09 10.65
N TYR A 138 -7.08 0.69 10.23
CA TYR A 138 -7.22 2.13 10.15
C TYR A 138 -8.42 2.53 9.29
N PHE A 139 -8.52 1.98 8.08
CA PHE A 139 -9.63 2.29 7.19
C PHE A 139 -10.96 1.77 7.74
N LYS A 140 -10.97 0.59 8.33
CA LYS A 140 -12.18 0.04 8.95
C LYS A 140 -12.72 0.96 10.04
N GLU A 141 -11.83 1.52 10.86
CA GLU A 141 -12.22 2.46 11.92
C GLU A 141 -12.78 3.77 11.35
N LYS A 142 -12.41 4.11 10.12
CA LYS A 142 -12.93 5.26 9.40
C LYS A 142 -14.18 4.94 8.56
N GLY A 143 -14.70 3.72 8.66
CA GLY A 143 -15.88 3.32 7.90
C GLY A 143 -15.62 2.96 6.45
N ILE A 144 -14.35 2.73 6.07
CA ILE A 144 -13.97 2.42 4.69
C ILE A 144 -13.55 0.95 4.62
N ALA A 145 -14.15 0.21 3.68
CA ALA A 145 -13.74 -1.18 3.43
C ALA A 145 -12.34 -1.18 2.81
N CYS A 146 -11.45 -1.99 3.38
CA CYS A 146 -10.09 -2.18 2.86
C CYS A 146 -9.73 -3.64 3.05
N THR A 147 -9.82 -4.42 1.97
CA THR A 147 -9.62 -5.87 2.00
C THR A 147 -8.37 -6.27 1.25
N GLU A 148 -7.90 -7.50 1.48
CA GLU A 148 -6.74 -8.02 0.77
C GLU A 148 -7.11 -8.34 -0.69
N PHE A 149 -6.24 -7.96 -1.62
CA PHE A 149 -6.38 -8.30 -3.03
C PHE A 149 -6.34 -9.83 -3.20
N ARG A 150 -7.23 -10.34 -4.02
CA ARG A 150 -7.24 -11.75 -4.41
C ARG A 150 -7.27 -11.85 -5.93
N LYS A 151 -6.36 -12.65 -6.46
CA LYS A 151 -6.35 -13.00 -7.88
C LYS A 151 -7.63 -13.75 -8.20
N GLY A 152 -8.41 -13.22 -9.17
CA GLY A 152 -9.67 -13.84 -9.44
C GLY A 152 -10.14 -13.76 -10.84
#